data_b5ebd94eb4badd743d18b69e7e6edec2
#
_entry.id   b5ebd94eb4badd743d18b69e7e6edec2
#
_cell.length_a   1.000
_cell.length_b   1.000
_cell.length_c   1.000
_cell.angle_alpha   90.00
_cell.angle_beta   90.00
_cell.angle_gamma   90.00
#
_symmetry.space_group_name_H-M   'P 1'
#
loop_
_entity.id
_entity.type
_entity.pdbx_description
1 polymer ?
#
loop_
_entity_poly.entity_id
_entity_poly.type
_entity_poly.pdbx_seq_one_letter_code
_entity_poly.pdbx_strand_id
1 'polypeptide(L)'
;VSNLNIRKVAVLGAGVMGAQIAAHLINARVPVLLFDLPAKEGPKSGIALKAIENLKKLSPAPFGVKDDAQFIQPANYDDDIEKLKECDLVIEAIAERMDWKHDLYKKVSPHIADHAIFATNTSGLSITELSKGFSDELKARFCGVHFFNPPRYMHLVELIPTGTTQPQILDQLETFLTSVVGKGVVRAKDTPNFIANRVGVFSILAVIAEAEKFGLRFDEVDDLTGARLGRAKSATFRTADVVGLDTMAHVIKTMQDNLPDDPFLPLYETPAVLAGLVKNGALGQKSGAGFYKKEGKVIKVLDPKTGTYVDGGGKADELVGRILKRPPAERLKLLRESDNPQAQFLWSIFRDVFHYIGVHLESVADNARDIDLAIRWGFGWNEGPFEGWQTAGWTQVAKWVQEDIDAGKALSKAPLPAWVFEGPVADKGGVHTAEGSWSPASKTFVPRSSLAVYDKQVFRAPLAGETGADPKTYGKTLFETDTLRAWLDDRPGEDDVVIVSFKSKLNTMGA
;
A
#
# COMPACT_ATOMS: atom_id res chain seq x y z
N VAL A 1 -24.95 -19.73 -6.40
CA VAL A 1 -23.57 -19.61 -5.90
C VAL A 1 -23.69 -19.42 -4.41
N SER A 2 -23.25 -20.42 -3.61
CA SER A 2 -23.23 -20.30 -2.14
C SER A 2 -22.26 -19.18 -1.77
N ASN A 3 -22.73 -18.15 -1.07
CA ASN A 3 -21.86 -17.14 -0.47
C ASN A 3 -20.93 -17.87 0.52
N LEU A 4 -19.64 -17.97 0.20
CA LEU A 4 -18.67 -18.52 1.12
C LEU A 4 -18.58 -17.60 2.34
N ASN A 5 -18.98 -18.12 3.50
CA ASN A 5 -18.81 -17.40 4.76
C ASN A 5 -17.48 -17.86 5.38
N ILE A 6 -16.49 -16.97 5.37
CA ILE A 6 -15.17 -17.25 5.98
C ILE A 6 -15.29 -17.14 7.49
N ARG A 7 -15.35 -18.28 8.16
CA ARG A 7 -15.54 -18.41 9.61
C ARG A 7 -14.27 -18.83 10.36
N LYS A 8 -13.34 -19.48 9.66
CA LYS A 8 -12.06 -19.95 10.24
C LYS A 8 -10.94 -19.81 9.21
N VAL A 9 -9.81 -19.30 9.63
CA VAL A 9 -8.64 -19.03 8.77
C VAL A 9 -7.44 -19.80 9.30
N ALA A 10 -6.66 -20.42 8.41
CA ALA A 10 -5.32 -20.87 8.70
C ALA A 10 -4.30 -19.89 8.14
N VAL A 11 -3.28 -19.53 8.92
CA VAL A 11 -2.12 -18.77 8.49
C VAL A 11 -0.90 -19.68 8.53
N LEU A 12 -0.24 -19.87 7.39
CA LEU A 12 0.92 -20.74 7.22
C LEU A 12 2.20 -19.91 7.28
N GLY A 13 2.97 -20.09 8.35
CA GLY A 13 4.18 -19.32 8.65
C GLY A 13 3.95 -18.35 9.80
N ALA A 14 4.65 -18.56 10.91
CA ALA A 14 4.58 -17.72 12.11
C ALA A 14 5.72 -16.66 12.16
N GLY A 15 6.17 -16.23 10.99
CA GLY A 15 7.09 -15.09 10.84
C GLY A 15 6.42 -13.76 11.14
N VAL A 16 7.14 -12.66 10.85
CA VAL A 16 6.67 -11.28 11.14
C VAL A 16 5.29 -11.00 10.56
N MET A 17 5.06 -11.34 9.29
CA MET A 17 3.77 -11.07 8.64
C MET A 17 2.69 -12.05 9.08
N GLY A 18 2.96 -13.34 9.04
CA GLY A 18 1.94 -14.35 9.37
C GLY A 18 1.42 -14.22 10.79
N ALA A 19 2.29 -14.02 11.77
CA ALA A 19 1.88 -13.80 13.16
C ALA A 19 1.01 -12.54 13.32
N GLN A 20 1.37 -11.42 12.65
CA GLN A 20 0.60 -10.18 12.73
C GLN A 20 -0.72 -10.25 11.94
N ILE A 21 -0.78 -11.00 10.82
CA ILE A 21 -2.03 -11.28 10.10
C ILE A 21 -2.97 -12.08 11.02
N ALA A 22 -2.47 -13.11 11.71
CA ALA A 22 -3.23 -13.89 12.68
C ALA A 22 -3.79 -12.99 13.80
N ALA A 23 -2.96 -12.09 14.36
CA ALA A 23 -3.40 -11.14 15.37
C ALA A 23 -4.50 -10.20 14.86
N HIS A 24 -4.39 -9.72 13.61
CA HIS A 24 -5.39 -8.84 13.03
C HIS A 24 -6.72 -9.55 12.77
N LEU A 25 -6.70 -10.80 12.33
CA LEU A 25 -7.89 -11.64 12.19
C LEU A 25 -8.59 -11.86 13.54
N ILE A 26 -7.84 -12.11 14.61
CA ILE A 26 -8.41 -12.21 15.97
C ILE A 26 -9.02 -10.89 16.44
N ASN A 27 -8.43 -9.74 16.11
CA ASN A 27 -9.06 -8.43 16.37
C ASN A 27 -10.45 -8.32 15.73
N ALA A 28 -10.62 -8.96 14.55
CA ALA A 28 -11.90 -9.05 13.85
C ALA A 28 -12.80 -10.22 14.33
N ARG A 29 -12.41 -10.90 15.42
CA ARG A 29 -13.12 -12.08 15.97
C ARG A 29 -13.20 -13.27 15.03
N VAL A 30 -12.26 -13.40 14.10
CA VAL A 30 -12.14 -14.55 13.20
C VAL A 30 -11.20 -15.58 13.85
N PRO A 31 -11.66 -16.81 14.11
CA PRO A 31 -10.80 -17.89 14.64
C PRO A 31 -9.64 -18.21 13.70
N VAL A 32 -8.41 -18.35 14.26
CA VAL A 32 -7.18 -18.54 13.48
C VAL A 32 -6.38 -19.73 14.00
N LEU A 33 -5.93 -20.58 13.06
CA LEU A 33 -4.85 -21.52 13.24
C LEU A 33 -3.54 -20.89 12.73
N LEU A 34 -2.53 -20.73 13.58
CA LEU A 34 -1.22 -20.25 13.17
C LEU A 34 -0.24 -21.42 13.08
N PHE A 35 0.12 -21.79 11.85
CA PHE A 35 1.02 -22.89 11.54
C PHE A 35 2.47 -22.45 11.41
N ASP A 36 3.38 -23.32 11.86
CA ASP A 36 4.80 -23.28 11.47
C ASP A 36 5.39 -24.69 11.47
N LEU A 37 6.66 -24.78 11.16
CA LEU A 37 7.42 -26.03 11.25
C LEU A 37 7.38 -26.59 12.68
N PRO A 38 7.43 -27.92 12.86
CA PRO A 38 7.56 -28.51 14.19
C PRO A 38 8.88 -28.05 14.83
N ALA A 39 8.82 -27.68 16.11
CA ALA A 39 10.00 -27.31 16.88
C ALA A 39 10.88 -28.56 17.11
N LYS A 40 12.19 -28.38 17.08
CA LYS A 40 13.17 -29.47 17.33
C LYS A 40 13.22 -29.86 18.80
N GLU A 41 12.91 -28.93 19.69
CA GLU A 41 12.92 -29.11 21.14
C GLU A 41 11.66 -28.48 21.74
N GLY A 42 11.17 -29.07 22.82
CA GLY A 42 9.95 -28.61 23.50
C GLY A 42 8.66 -29.05 22.78
N PRO A 43 7.55 -28.32 23.00
CA PRO A 43 6.28 -28.60 22.32
C PRO A 43 6.43 -28.47 20.80
N LYS A 44 5.87 -29.38 20.02
CA LYS A 44 5.99 -29.36 18.56
C LYS A 44 5.48 -28.05 17.92
N SER A 45 4.41 -27.44 18.45
CA SER A 45 3.94 -26.13 18.01
C SER A 45 4.69 -24.94 18.66
N GLY A 46 5.89 -25.17 19.21
CA GLY A 46 6.69 -24.19 19.96
C GLY A 46 7.06 -22.94 19.17
N ILE A 47 7.27 -23.07 17.85
CA ILE A 47 7.58 -21.90 16.98
C ILE A 47 6.37 -20.96 16.93
N ALA A 48 5.18 -21.49 16.67
CA ALA A 48 3.95 -20.70 16.63
C ALA A 48 3.61 -20.11 18.02
N LEU A 49 3.78 -20.88 19.09
CA LEU A 49 3.60 -20.41 20.48
C LEU A 49 4.52 -19.22 20.79
N LYS A 50 5.80 -19.33 20.45
CA LYS A 50 6.78 -18.25 20.67
C LYS A 50 6.43 -17.00 19.86
N ALA A 51 5.97 -17.15 18.63
CA ALA A 51 5.51 -16.05 17.81
C ALA A 51 4.33 -15.31 18.45
N ILE A 52 3.32 -16.05 18.96
CA ILE A 52 2.16 -15.48 19.67
C ILE A 52 2.60 -14.70 20.92
N GLU A 53 3.52 -15.22 21.72
CA GLU A 53 4.06 -14.52 22.89
C GLU A 53 4.84 -13.25 22.49
N ASN A 54 5.57 -13.29 21.39
CA ASN A 54 6.31 -12.12 20.88
C ASN A 54 5.38 -11.00 20.40
N LEU A 55 4.21 -11.34 19.83
CA LEU A 55 3.22 -10.32 19.41
C LEU A 55 2.80 -9.42 20.57
N LYS A 56 2.72 -9.96 21.80
CA LYS A 56 2.34 -9.17 22.99
C LYS A 56 3.33 -8.07 23.37
N LYS A 57 4.56 -8.13 22.82
CA LYS A 57 5.67 -7.22 23.13
C LYS A 57 5.91 -6.18 22.02
N LEU A 58 5.24 -6.34 20.87
CA LEU A 58 5.46 -5.45 19.71
C LEU A 58 4.90 -4.04 19.94
N SER A 59 5.60 -3.08 19.38
CA SER A 59 5.15 -1.70 19.26
C SER A 59 5.33 -1.24 17.78
N PRO A 60 4.28 -0.75 17.15
CA PRO A 60 2.90 -0.58 17.65
C PRO A 60 2.21 -1.93 17.94
N ALA A 61 1.26 -1.93 18.88
CA ALA A 61 0.59 -3.14 19.37
C ALA A 61 -0.25 -3.82 18.27
N PRO A 62 -0.03 -5.11 17.94
CA PRO A 62 -0.82 -5.82 16.92
C PRO A 62 -2.23 -6.18 17.41
N PHE A 63 -2.44 -6.32 18.71
CA PHE A 63 -3.74 -6.61 19.30
C PHE A 63 -4.47 -5.35 19.76
N GLY A 64 -5.80 -5.32 19.59
CA GLY A 64 -6.69 -4.36 20.21
C GLY A 64 -6.79 -4.59 21.73
N VAL A 65 -6.96 -5.85 22.10
CA VAL A 65 -6.91 -6.33 23.49
C VAL A 65 -5.81 -7.37 23.57
N LYS A 66 -4.83 -7.14 24.45
CA LYS A 66 -3.61 -7.99 24.53
C LYS A 66 -3.90 -9.45 24.85
N ASP A 67 -4.91 -9.68 25.69
CA ASP A 67 -5.31 -11.02 26.11
C ASP A 67 -5.99 -11.83 24.99
N ASP A 68 -6.46 -11.18 23.92
CA ASP A 68 -7.02 -11.87 22.76
C ASP A 68 -5.99 -12.78 22.05
N ALA A 69 -4.70 -12.62 22.34
CA ALA A 69 -3.66 -13.53 21.87
C ALA A 69 -3.96 -15.01 22.20
N GLN A 70 -4.67 -15.30 23.28
CA GLN A 70 -5.07 -16.65 23.69
C GLN A 70 -6.00 -17.34 22.67
N PHE A 71 -6.68 -16.60 21.81
CA PHE A 71 -7.60 -17.12 20.80
C PHE A 71 -6.90 -17.55 19.50
N ILE A 72 -5.61 -17.23 19.32
CA ILE A 72 -4.83 -17.78 18.23
C ILE A 72 -4.43 -19.21 18.62
N GLN A 73 -4.85 -20.19 17.83
CA GLN A 73 -4.50 -21.58 18.06
C GLN A 73 -3.16 -21.90 17.38
N PRO A 74 -2.08 -22.21 18.15
CA PRO A 74 -0.81 -22.62 17.57
C PRO A 74 -0.94 -24.01 16.95
N ALA A 75 -0.29 -24.24 15.82
CA ALA A 75 -0.32 -25.48 15.08
C ALA A 75 1.04 -25.79 14.43
N ASN A 76 1.27 -27.05 14.08
CA ASN A 76 2.42 -27.48 13.31
C ASN A 76 2.01 -28.44 12.19
N TYR A 77 2.87 -28.57 11.18
CA TYR A 77 2.54 -29.36 9.98
C TYR A 77 2.59 -30.89 10.20
N ASP A 78 3.13 -31.40 11.31
CA ASP A 78 3.21 -32.83 11.57
C ASP A 78 1.95 -33.35 12.27
N ASP A 79 1.47 -32.64 13.30
CA ASP A 79 0.36 -33.12 14.14
C ASP A 79 -1.00 -32.52 13.70
N ASP A 80 -0.99 -31.29 13.11
CA ASP A 80 -2.19 -30.50 12.96
C ASP A 80 -2.62 -30.27 11.50
N ILE A 81 -1.90 -30.80 10.51
CA ILE A 81 -2.13 -30.51 9.08
C ILE A 81 -3.56 -30.85 8.64
N GLU A 82 -4.18 -31.88 9.22
CA GLU A 82 -5.57 -32.25 8.91
C GLU A 82 -6.59 -31.16 9.32
N LYS A 83 -6.23 -30.27 10.26
CA LYS A 83 -7.10 -29.16 10.67
C LYS A 83 -7.27 -28.12 9.59
N LEU A 84 -6.47 -28.13 8.53
CA LEU A 84 -6.68 -27.28 7.35
C LEU A 84 -8.04 -27.52 6.70
N LYS A 85 -8.58 -28.75 6.79
CA LYS A 85 -9.93 -29.10 6.28
C LYS A 85 -11.05 -28.35 6.98
N GLU A 86 -10.81 -27.78 8.15
CA GLU A 86 -11.78 -27.00 8.92
C GLU A 86 -11.80 -25.52 8.54
N CYS A 87 -10.86 -25.08 7.69
CA CYS A 87 -10.67 -23.67 7.36
C CYS A 87 -11.33 -23.32 6.04
N ASP A 88 -11.94 -22.13 6.00
CA ASP A 88 -12.57 -21.58 4.79
C ASP A 88 -11.59 -20.74 3.96
N LEU A 89 -10.49 -20.28 4.59
CA LEU A 89 -9.42 -19.52 3.98
C LEU A 89 -8.07 -19.97 4.56
N VAL A 90 -7.09 -20.19 3.69
CA VAL A 90 -5.72 -20.50 4.06
C VAL A 90 -4.82 -19.40 3.47
N ILE A 91 -4.08 -18.68 4.32
CA ILE A 91 -3.16 -17.62 3.90
C ILE A 91 -1.72 -18.07 4.17
N GLU A 92 -0.93 -18.26 3.13
CA GLU A 92 0.49 -18.57 3.26
C GLU A 92 1.31 -17.29 3.40
N ALA A 93 2.21 -17.26 4.37
CA ALA A 93 3.07 -16.14 4.71
C ALA A 93 4.48 -16.59 5.16
N ILE A 94 5.05 -17.60 4.48
CA ILE A 94 6.43 -18.05 4.72
C ILE A 94 7.45 -17.16 3.99
N ALA A 95 8.74 -17.48 4.11
CA ALA A 95 9.82 -16.74 3.47
C ALA A 95 9.63 -16.61 1.94
N GLU A 96 10.10 -15.53 1.36
CA GLU A 96 9.97 -15.14 -0.06
C GLU A 96 10.90 -15.97 -0.94
N ARG A 97 10.66 -17.29 -0.96
CA ARG A 97 11.42 -18.27 -1.73
C ARG A 97 10.48 -19.21 -2.48
N MET A 98 10.58 -19.20 -3.80
CA MET A 98 9.75 -19.99 -4.71
C MET A 98 9.82 -21.49 -4.39
N ASP A 99 11.03 -22.02 -4.20
CA ASP A 99 11.28 -23.43 -3.89
C ASP A 99 10.62 -23.86 -2.57
N TRP A 100 10.78 -23.07 -1.52
CA TRP A 100 10.17 -23.37 -0.21
C TRP A 100 8.64 -23.29 -0.25
N LYS A 101 8.10 -22.33 -0.99
CA LYS A 101 6.65 -22.22 -1.15
C LYS A 101 6.09 -23.41 -1.93
N HIS A 102 6.74 -23.83 -3.02
CA HIS A 102 6.32 -25.03 -3.76
C HIS A 102 6.37 -26.30 -2.90
N ASP A 103 7.40 -26.48 -2.06
CA ASP A 103 7.51 -27.64 -1.17
C ASP A 103 6.38 -27.62 -0.12
N LEU A 104 6.09 -26.45 0.47
CA LEU A 104 4.96 -26.30 1.39
C LEU A 104 3.64 -26.59 0.68
N TYR A 105 3.43 -26.07 -0.53
CA TYR A 105 2.19 -26.25 -1.28
C TYR A 105 1.90 -27.72 -1.61
N LYS A 106 2.93 -28.50 -1.98
CA LYS A 106 2.79 -29.94 -2.15
C LYS A 106 2.33 -30.64 -0.87
N LYS A 107 2.85 -30.19 0.29
CA LYS A 107 2.51 -30.77 1.59
C LYS A 107 1.09 -30.43 2.01
N VAL A 108 0.62 -29.19 1.84
CA VAL A 108 -0.66 -28.70 2.37
C VAL A 108 -1.84 -28.88 1.43
N SER A 109 -1.61 -28.87 0.10
CA SER A 109 -2.70 -28.92 -0.90
C SER A 109 -3.69 -30.08 -0.70
N PRO A 110 -3.26 -31.31 -0.34
CA PRO A 110 -4.19 -32.42 -0.11
C PRO A 110 -5.11 -32.23 1.10
N HIS A 111 -4.79 -31.29 1.98
CA HIS A 111 -5.51 -31.04 3.24
C HIS A 111 -6.36 -29.75 3.19
N ILE A 112 -6.32 -29.00 2.09
CA ILE A 112 -7.15 -27.80 1.89
C ILE A 112 -8.55 -28.27 1.49
N ALA A 113 -9.57 -27.78 2.20
CA ALA A 113 -10.96 -28.13 1.90
C ALA A 113 -11.38 -27.68 0.49
N ASP A 114 -12.26 -28.46 -0.16
CA ASP A 114 -12.71 -28.20 -1.54
C ASP A 114 -13.41 -26.85 -1.73
N HIS A 115 -13.99 -26.31 -0.66
CA HIS A 115 -14.63 -24.99 -0.67
C HIS A 115 -13.68 -23.85 -0.29
N ALA A 116 -12.53 -24.15 0.33
CA ALA A 116 -11.65 -23.15 0.90
C ALA A 116 -10.86 -22.38 -0.18
N ILE A 117 -10.64 -21.11 0.07
CA ILE A 117 -9.74 -20.27 -0.72
C ILE A 117 -8.33 -20.46 -0.22
N PHE A 118 -7.38 -20.66 -1.14
CA PHE A 118 -5.96 -20.65 -0.83
C PHE A 118 -5.34 -19.35 -1.31
N ALA A 119 -4.63 -18.66 -0.44
CA ALA A 119 -4.02 -17.37 -0.74
C ALA A 119 -2.56 -17.32 -0.30
N THR A 120 -1.75 -16.51 -0.98
CA THR A 120 -0.37 -16.23 -0.58
C THR A 120 -0.19 -14.75 -0.29
N ASN A 121 0.57 -14.44 0.77
CA ASN A 121 0.94 -13.08 1.15
C ASN A 121 2.30 -12.65 0.51
N THR A 122 2.75 -13.31 -0.54
CA THR A 122 3.99 -12.93 -1.23
C THR A 122 3.97 -11.45 -1.63
N SER A 123 5.13 -10.79 -1.60
CA SER A 123 5.27 -9.38 -1.95
C SER A 123 5.80 -9.14 -3.36
N GLY A 124 6.46 -10.13 -3.97
CA GLY A 124 7.15 -9.91 -5.23
C GLY A 124 7.25 -11.13 -6.15
N LEU A 125 6.93 -12.34 -5.66
CA LEU A 125 6.92 -13.53 -6.49
C LEU A 125 5.64 -13.58 -7.34
N SER A 126 5.74 -14.08 -8.57
CA SER A 126 4.58 -14.27 -9.44
C SER A 126 3.61 -15.27 -8.83
N ILE A 127 2.36 -14.85 -8.66
CA ILE A 127 1.26 -15.70 -8.17
C ILE A 127 0.99 -16.83 -9.16
N THR A 128 1.08 -16.55 -10.46
CA THR A 128 0.93 -17.53 -11.53
C THR A 128 2.00 -18.64 -11.43
N GLU A 129 3.26 -18.27 -11.24
CA GLU A 129 4.35 -19.25 -11.06
C GLU A 129 4.15 -20.09 -9.78
N LEU A 130 3.71 -19.46 -8.70
CA LEU A 130 3.40 -20.16 -7.45
C LEU A 130 2.27 -21.19 -7.60
N SER A 131 1.30 -20.96 -8.50
CA SER A 131 0.20 -21.87 -8.74
C SER A 131 0.57 -23.11 -9.59
N LYS A 132 1.78 -23.15 -10.15
CA LYS A 132 2.25 -24.31 -10.92
C LYS A 132 2.29 -25.55 -10.05
N GLY A 133 1.73 -26.63 -10.54
CA GLY A 133 1.64 -27.89 -9.81
C GLY A 133 0.35 -28.11 -9.00
N PHE A 134 -0.53 -27.11 -8.92
CA PHE A 134 -1.88 -27.30 -8.37
C PHE A 134 -2.80 -28.03 -9.36
N SER A 135 -3.82 -28.70 -8.82
CA SER A 135 -4.97 -29.13 -9.63
C SER A 135 -5.72 -27.90 -10.18
N ASP A 136 -6.50 -28.10 -11.25
CA ASP A 136 -7.27 -27.00 -11.85
C ASP A 136 -8.31 -26.44 -10.87
N GLU A 137 -8.88 -27.28 -10.02
CA GLU A 137 -9.84 -26.88 -8.96
C GLU A 137 -9.15 -25.98 -7.93
N LEU A 138 -7.90 -26.28 -7.54
CA LEU A 138 -7.17 -25.45 -6.57
C LEU A 138 -6.69 -24.14 -7.21
N LYS A 139 -6.21 -24.17 -8.47
CA LYS A 139 -5.86 -22.96 -9.23
C LYS A 139 -7.04 -21.98 -9.32
N ALA A 140 -8.24 -22.50 -9.53
CA ALA A 140 -9.45 -21.69 -9.61
C ALA A 140 -9.78 -20.94 -8.30
N ARG A 141 -9.23 -21.40 -7.17
CA ARG A 141 -9.42 -20.84 -5.82
C ARG A 141 -8.16 -20.26 -5.20
N PHE A 142 -7.12 -20.03 -6.01
CA PHE A 142 -5.83 -19.50 -5.58
C PHE A 142 -5.62 -18.08 -6.08
N CYS A 143 -5.12 -17.20 -5.19
CA CYS A 143 -4.73 -15.83 -5.52
C CYS A 143 -3.72 -15.27 -4.52
N GLY A 144 -3.15 -14.11 -4.81
CA GLY A 144 -2.41 -13.30 -3.85
C GLY A 144 -3.36 -12.49 -2.96
N VAL A 145 -3.05 -12.44 -1.67
CA VAL A 145 -3.67 -11.55 -0.67
C VAL A 145 -2.55 -10.84 0.06
N HIS A 146 -2.12 -9.73 -0.47
CA HIS A 146 -0.92 -9.02 -0.01
C HIS A 146 -1.27 -7.97 1.03
N PHE A 147 -0.96 -8.28 2.30
CA PHE A 147 -1.05 -7.35 3.42
C PHE A 147 0.22 -6.50 3.54
N PHE A 148 0.07 -5.32 4.11
CA PHE A 148 1.18 -4.41 4.40
C PHE A 148 1.50 -4.38 5.89
N ASN A 149 2.78 -4.21 6.22
CA ASN A 149 3.29 -4.24 7.59
C ASN A 149 3.19 -2.84 8.26
N PRO A 150 2.60 -2.69 9.46
CA PRO A 150 1.91 -3.72 10.24
C PRO A 150 0.44 -3.92 9.79
N PRO A 151 -0.05 -5.15 9.65
CA PRO A 151 -1.39 -5.44 9.12
C PRO A 151 -2.53 -4.74 9.85
N ARG A 152 -2.44 -4.51 11.16
CA ARG A 152 -3.46 -3.81 11.94
C ARG A 152 -3.61 -2.34 11.52
N TYR A 153 -2.53 -1.69 11.15
CA TYR A 153 -2.48 -0.23 10.92
C TYR A 153 -2.54 0.15 9.45
N MET A 154 -1.99 -0.71 8.59
CA MET A 154 -1.99 -0.47 7.16
C MET A 154 -3.33 -0.85 6.57
N HIS A 155 -3.99 0.13 5.95
CA HIS A 155 -5.35 -0.04 5.43
C HIS A 155 -5.38 -0.91 4.17
N LEU A 156 -4.34 -0.84 3.33
CA LEU A 156 -4.28 -1.52 2.04
C LEU A 156 -4.17 -3.05 2.17
N VAL A 157 -4.95 -3.74 1.33
CA VAL A 157 -4.70 -5.12 0.90
C VAL A 157 -4.83 -5.18 -0.62
N GLU A 158 -3.82 -5.73 -1.28
CA GLU A 158 -3.88 -6.03 -2.71
C GLU A 158 -4.38 -7.45 -2.93
N LEU A 159 -5.35 -7.63 -3.83
CA LEU A 159 -5.79 -8.93 -4.34
C LEU A 159 -5.22 -9.14 -5.74
N ILE A 160 -4.46 -10.23 -5.91
CA ILE A 160 -3.75 -10.52 -7.14
C ILE A 160 -4.25 -11.84 -7.72
N PRO A 161 -5.10 -11.83 -8.77
CA PRO A 161 -5.54 -13.05 -9.44
C PRO A 161 -4.45 -13.63 -10.33
N THR A 162 -4.57 -14.92 -10.61
CA THR A 162 -3.95 -15.57 -11.78
C THR A 162 -4.93 -15.59 -12.95
N GLY A 163 -4.47 -16.04 -14.13
CA GLY A 163 -5.37 -16.23 -15.27
C GLY A 163 -6.45 -17.31 -15.06
N THR A 164 -6.33 -18.12 -14.02
CA THR A 164 -7.27 -19.20 -13.67
C THR A 164 -8.12 -18.91 -12.43
N THR A 165 -7.82 -17.87 -11.67
CA THR A 165 -8.60 -17.50 -10.49
C THR A 165 -10.02 -17.12 -10.88
N GLN A 166 -11.02 -17.76 -10.27
CA GLN A 166 -12.42 -17.44 -10.54
C GLN A 166 -12.77 -16.05 -9.97
N PRO A 167 -13.48 -15.19 -10.73
CA PRO A 167 -13.88 -13.85 -10.28
C PRO A 167 -14.66 -13.85 -8.96
N GLN A 168 -15.51 -14.86 -8.73
CA GLN A 168 -16.30 -15.00 -7.50
C GLN A 168 -15.43 -15.13 -6.26
N ILE A 169 -14.25 -15.74 -6.37
CA ILE A 169 -13.29 -15.87 -5.27
C ILE A 169 -12.77 -14.49 -4.85
N LEU A 170 -12.46 -13.65 -5.83
CA LEU A 170 -12.03 -12.28 -5.56
C LEU A 170 -13.14 -11.44 -4.93
N ASP A 171 -14.38 -11.57 -5.41
CA ASP A 171 -15.54 -10.86 -4.85
C ASP A 171 -15.82 -11.27 -3.40
N GLN A 172 -15.70 -12.56 -3.08
CA GLN A 172 -15.85 -13.10 -1.73
C GLN A 172 -14.74 -12.59 -0.79
N LEU A 173 -13.47 -12.63 -1.24
CA LEU A 173 -12.34 -12.10 -0.48
C LEU A 173 -12.44 -10.60 -0.27
N GLU A 174 -12.77 -9.84 -1.30
CA GLU A 174 -12.95 -8.38 -1.19
C GLU A 174 -14.06 -8.04 -0.20
N THR A 175 -15.18 -8.77 -0.24
CA THR A 175 -16.26 -8.61 0.72
C THR A 175 -15.82 -8.92 2.14
N PHE A 176 -15.13 -10.04 2.38
CA PHE A 176 -14.61 -10.43 3.69
C PHE A 176 -13.57 -9.43 4.23
N LEU A 177 -12.59 -9.09 3.40
CA LEU A 177 -11.51 -8.18 3.80
C LEU A 177 -12.04 -6.79 4.13
N THR A 178 -13.04 -6.31 3.38
CA THR A 178 -13.65 -4.99 3.59
C THR A 178 -14.58 -4.98 4.81
N SER A 179 -15.53 -5.93 4.89
CA SER A 179 -16.60 -5.88 5.90
C SER A 179 -16.19 -6.46 7.26
N VAL A 180 -15.34 -7.49 7.28
CA VAL A 180 -14.93 -8.17 8.51
C VAL A 180 -13.56 -7.70 8.99
N VAL A 181 -12.59 -7.64 8.08
CA VAL A 181 -11.19 -7.32 8.43
C VAL A 181 -10.92 -5.81 8.43
N GLY A 182 -11.82 -5.00 7.83
CA GLY A 182 -11.73 -3.53 7.82
C GLY A 182 -10.66 -2.99 6.89
N LYS A 183 -10.40 -3.67 5.76
CA LYS A 183 -9.38 -3.30 4.77
C LYS A 183 -9.94 -2.49 3.60
N GLY A 184 -9.09 -1.63 3.05
CA GLY A 184 -9.25 -1.10 1.71
C GLY A 184 -8.64 -2.07 0.71
N VAL A 185 -9.44 -2.60 -0.19
CA VAL A 185 -9.02 -3.61 -1.15
C VAL A 185 -8.77 -2.99 -2.51
N VAL A 186 -7.62 -3.30 -3.10
CA VAL A 186 -7.26 -2.95 -4.48
C VAL A 186 -6.98 -4.23 -5.24
N ARG A 187 -7.55 -4.38 -6.44
CA ARG A 187 -7.24 -5.49 -7.34
C ARG A 187 -6.02 -5.14 -8.17
N ALA A 188 -4.94 -5.91 -8.02
CA ALA A 188 -3.68 -5.69 -8.71
C ALA A 188 -3.43 -6.79 -9.75
N LYS A 189 -2.61 -6.49 -10.74
CA LYS A 189 -2.13 -7.47 -11.71
C LYS A 189 -0.97 -8.28 -11.12
N ASP A 190 -0.79 -9.52 -11.59
CA ASP A 190 0.37 -10.37 -11.26
C ASP A 190 1.61 -9.85 -11.99
N THR A 191 2.16 -8.74 -11.52
CA THR A 191 3.37 -8.09 -12.05
C THR A 191 4.37 -7.85 -10.92
N PRO A 192 5.67 -7.74 -11.19
CA PRO A 192 6.69 -7.58 -10.16
C PRO A 192 6.34 -6.45 -9.17
N ASN A 193 6.29 -6.80 -7.88
CA ASN A 193 5.95 -5.90 -6.75
C ASN A 193 4.54 -5.29 -6.79
N PHE A 194 3.65 -5.79 -7.62
CA PHE A 194 2.23 -5.38 -7.76
C PHE A 194 2.08 -3.87 -8.00
N ILE A 195 1.24 -3.16 -7.26
CA ILE A 195 1.01 -1.71 -7.43
C ILE A 195 1.79 -0.90 -6.40
N ALA A 196 1.47 -1.09 -5.11
CA ALA A 196 1.94 -0.18 -4.08
C ALA A 196 3.46 -0.24 -3.89
N ASN A 197 4.06 -1.43 -3.82
CA ASN A 197 5.51 -1.55 -3.70
C ASN A 197 6.21 -1.02 -4.96
N ARG A 198 5.70 -1.32 -6.16
CA ARG A 198 6.31 -0.87 -7.40
C ARG A 198 6.30 0.65 -7.52
N VAL A 199 5.14 1.29 -7.42
CA VAL A 199 5.01 2.74 -7.55
C VAL A 199 5.62 3.46 -6.33
N GLY A 200 5.39 2.95 -5.13
CA GLY A 200 5.88 3.55 -3.90
C GLY A 200 7.40 3.51 -3.79
N VAL A 201 8.04 2.37 -4.07
CA VAL A 201 9.50 2.28 -4.06
C VAL A 201 10.11 3.07 -5.22
N PHE A 202 9.49 3.09 -6.40
CA PHE A 202 9.90 4.00 -7.48
C PHE A 202 9.92 5.46 -6.99
N SER A 203 8.87 5.90 -6.29
CA SER A 203 8.81 7.27 -5.77
C SER A 203 9.97 7.60 -4.81
N ILE A 204 10.40 6.62 -3.99
CA ILE A 204 11.55 6.78 -3.10
C ILE A 204 12.86 6.83 -3.91
N LEU A 205 13.01 5.98 -4.94
CA LEU A 205 14.17 6.00 -5.83
C LEU A 205 14.30 7.35 -6.55
N ALA A 206 13.19 7.89 -7.05
CA ALA A 206 13.17 9.22 -7.66
C ALA A 206 13.60 10.31 -6.67
N VAL A 207 13.11 10.24 -5.42
CA VAL A 207 13.53 11.17 -4.35
C VAL A 207 15.03 11.07 -4.08
N ILE A 208 15.60 9.86 -4.02
CA ILE A 208 17.05 9.66 -3.79
C ILE A 208 17.85 10.26 -4.94
N ALA A 209 17.49 9.95 -6.18
CA ALA A 209 18.19 10.43 -7.38
C ALA A 209 18.14 11.95 -7.49
N GLU A 210 16.97 12.56 -7.31
CA GLU A 210 16.83 14.00 -7.42
C GLU A 210 17.42 14.74 -6.21
N ALA A 211 17.37 14.17 -4.99
CA ALA A 211 18.06 14.74 -3.82
C ALA A 211 19.58 14.80 -4.02
N GLU A 212 20.17 13.76 -4.58
CA GLU A 212 21.60 13.73 -4.93
C GLU A 212 21.93 14.80 -5.97
N LYS A 213 21.15 14.88 -7.04
CA LYS A 213 21.33 15.87 -8.12
C LYS A 213 21.29 17.32 -7.62
N PHE A 214 20.40 17.64 -6.68
CA PHE A 214 20.27 18.98 -6.12
C PHE A 214 21.11 19.19 -4.83
N GLY A 215 21.85 18.18 -4.38
CA GLY A 215 22.74 18.26 -3.23
C GLY A 215 22.02 18.44 -1.89
N LEU A 216 20.79 17.95 -1.75
CA LEU A 216 19.96 18.12 -0.57
C LEU A 216 20.27 17.06 0.50
N ARG A 217 20.18 17.45 1.77
CA ARG A 217 20.31 16.55 2.92
C ARG A 217 19.05 15.73 3.11
N PHE A 218 19.16 14.55 3.72
CA PHE A 218 18.01 13.65 3.93
C PHE A 218 16.95 14.22 4.89
N ASP A 219 17.35 14.96 5.92
CA ASP A 219 16.42 15.62 6.84
C ASP A 219 15.71 16.84 6.20
N GLU A 220 16.39 17.54 5.31
CA GLU A 220 15.82 18.61 4.51
C GLU A 220 14.76 18.07 3.53
N VAL A 221 15.08 16.96 2.86
CA VAL A 221 14.14 16.24 1.98
C VAL A 221 12.92 15.75 2.76
N ASP A 222 13.10 15.20 3.96
CA ASP A 222 11.99 14.73 4.78
C ASP A 222 11.09 15.90 5.27
N ASP A 223 11.66 17.07 5.58
CA ASP A 223 10.83 18.26 5.87
C ASP A 223 10.02 18.73 4.66
N LEU A 224 10.57 18.57 3.46
CA LEU A 224 9.88 18.89 2.20
C LEU A 224 8.82 17.87 1.81
N THR A 225 9.10 16.57 1.93
CA THR A 225 8.29 15.47 1.34
C THR A 225 7.29 14.84 2.31
N GLY A 226 7.20 15.32 3.54
CA GLY A 226 6.27 14.80 4.55
C GLY A 226 4.92 15.53 4.55
N ALA A 227 4.52 15.99 5.73
CA ALA A 227 3.21 16.63 5.96
C ALA A 227 2.93 17.84 5.04
N ARG A 228 3.98 18.53 4.56
CA ARG A 228 3.85 19.67 3.62
C ARG A 228 3.26 19.26 2.27
N LEU A 229 3.47 18.00 1.86
CA LEU A 229 2.90 17.42 0.64
C LEU A 229 1.66 16.55 0.91
N GLY A 230 1.11 16.57 2.13
CA GLY A 230 0.01 15.68 2.49
C GLY A 230 0.42 14.21 2.56
N ARG A 231 1.68 13.92 2.88
CA ARG A 231 2.21 12.56 3.06
C ARG A 231 2.39 12.26 4.56
N ALA A 232 2.71 11.01 4.88
CA ALA A 232 2.96 10.61 6.26
C ALA A 232 4.04 11.50 6.92
N LYS A 233 3.93 11.73 8.23
CA LYS A 233 4.92 12.53 8.99
C LYS A 233 6.34 11.95 8.94
N SER A 234 6.44 10.65 8.69
CA SER A 234 7.73 9.96 8.45
C SER A 234 8.38 10.32 7.12
N ALA A 235 7.67 11.04 6.24
CA ALA A 235 8.16 11.50 4.94
C ALA A 235 8.78 10.38 4.09
N THR A 236 9.98 10.58 3.53
CA THR A 236 10.64 9.62 2.62
C THR A 236 11.65 8.74 3.34
N PHE A 237 12.69 9.32 3.91
CA PHE A 237 13.82 8.55 4.48
C PHE A 237 13.50 7.91 5.82
N ARG A 238 12.71 8.56 6.66
CA ARG A 238 12.20 7.93 7.89
C ARG A 238 11.22 6.80 7.57
N THR A 239 10.43 6.92 6.50
CA THR A 239 9.57 5.83 6.03
C THR A 239 10.41 4.65 5.56
N ALA A 240 11.48 4.89 4.78
CA ALA A 240 12.41 3.84 4.38
C ALA A 240 13.02 3.11 5.59
N ASP A 241 13.42 3.85 6.63
CA ASP A 241 13.94 3.28 7.88
C ASP A 241 12.89 2.44 8.64
N VAL A 242 11.61 2.82 8.59
CA VAL A 242 10.50 2.05 9.20
C VAL A 242 10.21 0.77 8.43
N VAL A 243 10.16 0.86 7.10
CA VAL A 243 9.94 -0.30 6.21
C VAL A 243 11.07 -1.33 6.35
N GLY A 244 12.28 -0.84 6.51
CA GLY A 244 13.51 -1.63 6.55
C GLY A 244 14.27 -1.56 5.23
N LEU A 245 15.53 -1.15 5.32
CA LEU A 245 16.36 -0.86 4.14
C LEU A 245 16.72 -2.13 3.35
N ASP A 246 16.83 -3.28 4.00
CA ASP A 246 16.97 -4.58 3.37
C ASP A 246 15.70 -4.99 2.60
N THR A 247 14.52 -4.73 3.16
CA THR A 247 13.24 -4.95 2.46
C THR A 247 13.14 -4.08 1.22
N MET A 248 13.50 -2.79 1.34
CA MET A 248 13.52 -1.87 0.21
C MET A 248 14.52 -2.33 -0.86
N ALA A 249 15.74 -2.73 -0.48
CA ALA A 249 16.73 -3.26 -1.40
C ALA A 249 16.23 -4.52 -2.14
N HIS A 250 15.50 -5.41 -1.43
CA HIS A 250 14.88 -6.59 -2.03
C HIS A 250 13.81 -6.22 -3.07
N VAL A 251 12.95 -5.24 -2.78
CA VAL A 251 11.94 -4.75 -3.73
C VAL A 251 12.60 -4.16 -4.99
N ILE A 252 13.66 -3.35 -4.82
CA ILE A 252 14.45 -2.80 -5.94
C ILE A 252 15.05 -3.93 -6.78
N LYS A 253 15.69 -4.91 -6.13
CA LYS A 253 16.29 -6.06 -6.81
C LYS A 253 15.26 -6.87 -7.59
N THR A 254 14.06 -7.07 -7.04
CA THR A 254 12.96 -7.74 -7.72
C THR A 254 12.55 -7.00 -9.00
N MET A 255 12.49 -5.66 -8.98
CA MET A 255 12.22 -4.87 -10.18
C MET A 255 13.36 -5.00 -11.20
N GLN A 256 14.60 -4.87 -10.75
CA GLN A 256 15.78 -4.99 -11.62
C GLN A 256 15.83 -6.33 -12.36
N ASP A 257 15.57 -7.43 -11.65
CA ASP A 257 15.69 -8.79 -12.20
C ASP A 257 14.51 -9.18 -13.09
N ASN A 258 13.32 -8.65 -12.84
CA ASN A 258 12.09 -9.10 -13.50
C ASN A 258 11.49 -8.09 -14.49
N LEU A 259 12.11 -6.93 -14.67
CA LEU A 259 11.66 -5.87 -15.57
C LEU A 259 12.80 -5.44 -16.53
N PRO A 260 13.40 -6.37 -17.31
CA PRO A 260 14.58 -6.06 -18.12
C PRO A 260 14.30 -5.05 -19.24
N ASP A 261 13.06 -4.97 -19.71
CA ASP A 261 12.64 -4.08 -20.80
C ASP A 261 11.95 -2.80 -20.30
N ASP A 262 11.96 -2.55 -18.98
CA ASP A 262 11.34 -1.38 -18.40
C ASP A 262 12.12 -0.11 -18.76
N PRO A 263 11.47 0.94 -19.29
CA PRO A 263 12.17 2.17 -19.66
C PRO A 263 12.79 2.93 -18.49
N PHE A 264 12.47 2.55 -17.25
CA PHE A 264 13.07 3.07 -16.02
C PHE A 264 14.08 2.09 -15.38
N LEU A 265 14.46 1.02 -16.08
CA LEU A 265 15.43 0.02 -15.58
C LEU A 265 16.71 0.61 -14.97
N PRO A 266 17.33 1.68 -15.52
CA PRO A 266 18.52 2.28 -14.92
C PRO A 266 18.31 2.78 -13.48
N LEU A 267 17.06 3.09 -13.09
CA LEU A 267 16.73 3.49 -11.73
C LEU A 267 16.60 2.31 -10.75
N TYR A 268 16.41 1.09 -11.25
CA TYR A 268 16.27 -0.11 -10.42
C TYR A 268 17.62 -0.68 -9.97
N GLU A 269 18.67 0.07 -10.11
CA GLU A 269 19.94 -0.19 -9.44
C GLU A 269 19.86 0.30 -8.00
N THR A 270 20.30 -0.53 -7.05
CA THR A 270 20.29 -0.14 -5.64
C THR A 270 21.20 1.08 -5.43
N PRO A 271 20.65 2.22 -4.96
CA PRO A 271 21.47 3.41 -4.73
C PRO A 271 22.67 3.13 -3.82
N ALA A 272 23.82 3.72 -4.12
CA ALA A 272 25.07 3.47 -3.38
C ALA A 272 24.93 3.72 -1.87
N VAL A 273 24.20 4.76 -1.48
CA VAL A 273 23.94 5.06 -0.06
C VAL A 273 23.12 3.94 0.61
N LEU A 274 22.11 3.42 -0.05
CA LEU A 274 21.29 2.31 0.45
C LEU A 274 22.12 1.02 0.55
N ALA A 275 22.86 0.69 -0.50
CA ALA A 275 23.77 -0.46 -0.50
C ALA A 275 24.80 -0.40 0.62
N GLY A 276 25.38 0.78 0.85
CA GLY A 276 26.33 1.03 1.95
C GLY A 276 25.70 0.81 3.33
N LEU A 277 24.50 1.34 3.56
CA LEU A 277 23.78 1.16 4.81
C LEU A 277 23.47 -0.32 5.07
N VAL A 278 22.93 -1.03 4.08
CA VAL A 278 22.60 -2.46 4.21
C VAL A 278 23.87 -3.29 4.47
N LYS A 279 24.96 -3.03 3.75
CA LYS A 279 26.25 -3.71 3.94
C LYS A 279 26.78 -3.54 5.37
N ASN A 280 26.55 -2.39 5.97
CA ASN A 280 27.00 -2.07 7.34
C ASN A 280 26.03 -2.52 8.43
N GLY A 281 24.95 -3.23 8.07
CA GLY A 281 23.92 -3.68 9.01
C GLY A 281 23.00 -2.57 9.54
N ALA A 282 23.08 -1.37 8.95
CA ALA A 282 22.18 -0.25 9.25
C ALA A 282 20.87 -0.42 8.47
N LEU A 283 19.97 -1.26 8.98
CA LEU A 283 18.75 -1.70 8.30
C LEU A 283 17.52 -0.84 8.63
N GLY A 284 17.72 0.32 9.20
CA GLY A 284 16.66 1.22 9.64
C GLY A 284 16.29 1.06 11.11
N GLN A 285 15.02 1.33 11.44
CA GLN A 285 14.57 1.37 12.83
C GLN A 285 14.79 0.04 13.58
N LYS A 286 14.64 -1.10 12.91
CA LYS A 286 14.81 -2.43 13.51
C LYS A 286 16.25 -2.73 13.97
N SER A 287 17.24 -2.10 13.37
CA SER A 287 18.67 -2.22 13.75
C SER A 287 19.18 -1.01 14.54
N GLY A 288 18.33 -0.01 14.78
CA GLY A 288 18.68 1.22 15.49
C GLY A 288 19.44 2.26 14.66
N ALA A 289 19.76 1.97 13.41
CA ALA A 289 20.42 2.86 12.49
C ALA A 289 19.97 2.60 11.03
N GLY A 290 19.86 3.65 10.25
CA GLY A 290 19.52 3.68 8.83
C GLY A 290 19.93 5.04 8.26
N PHE A 291 19.03 5.72 7.53
CA PHE A 291 19.22 7.14 7.19
C PHE A 291 19.28 8.02 8.45
N TYR A 292 18.60 7.57 9.50
CA TYR A 292 18.64 8.19 10.83
C TYR A 292 19.18 7.22 11.87
N LYS A 293 19.80 7.78 12.91
CA LYS A 293 20.32 7.03 14.05
C LYS A 293 19.99 7.77 15.34
N LYS A 294 19.46 7.04 16.32
CA LYS A 294 19.22 7.60 17.65
C LYS A 294 20.48 7.42 18.51
N GLU A 295 21.04 8.53 18.98
CA GLU A 295 22.14 8.56 19.95
C GLU A 295 21.65 9.23 21.24
N GLY A 296 21.41 8.43 22.26
CA GLY A 296 20.80 8.91 23.48
C GLY A 296 19.38 9.48 23.26
N LYS A 297 19.22 10.79 23.44
CA LYS A 297 17.94 11.51 23.20
C LYS A 297 17.92 12.24 21.84
N VAL A 298 19.04 12.27 21.13
CA VAL A 298 19.19 12.99 19.86
C VAL A 298 19.01 12.05 18.68
N ILE A 299 18.28 12.50 17.67
CA ILE A 299 18.15 11.80 16.38
C ILE A 299 19.11 12.49 15.42
N LYS A 300 20.14 11.77 14.99
CA LYS A 300 21.10 12.19 13.97
C LYS A 300 20.69 11.70 12.59
N VAL A 301 21.13 12.41 11.57
CA VAL A 301 20.89 12.10 10.16
C VAL A 301 22.22 11.77 9.48
N LEU A 302 22.19 10.79 8.57
CA LEU A 302 23.34 10.47 7.73
C LEU A 302 23.63 11.64 6.78
N ASP A 303 24.86 12.14 6.80
CA ASP A 303 25.31 13.11 5.81
C ASP A 303 25.75 12.35 4.54
N PRO A 304 25.10 12.58 3.38
CA PRO A 304 25.44 11.87 2.15
C PRO A 304 26.85 12.16 1.63
N LYS A 305 27.45 13.29 2.02
CA LYS A 305 28.80 13.71 1.57
C LYS A 305 29.91 13.05 2.36
N THR A 306 29.71 12.93 3.67
CA THR A 306 30.78 12.41 4.58
C THR A 306 30.54 10.95 4.97
N GLY A 307 29.33 10.43 4.81
CA GLY A 307 28.96 9.10 5.27
C GLY A 307 28.90 8.96 6.79
N THR A 308 28.86 10.07 7.51
CA THR A 308 28.81 10.11 8.99
C THR A 308 27.48 10.65 9.48
N TYR A 309 27.10 10.29 10.71
CA TYR A 309 25.89 10.83 11.34
C TYR A 309 26.17 12.20 11.97
N VAL A 310 25.40 13.17 11.55
CA VAL A 310 25.48 14.57 12.00
C VAL A 310 24.18 15.00 12.66
N ASP A 311 24.20 16.13 13.37
CA ASP A 311 22.99 16.69 13.95
C ASP A 311 21.99 17.08 12.86
N GLY A 312 20.71 16.75 13.09
CA GLY A 312 19.61 17.14 12.22
C GLY A 312 19.32 18.64 12.33
N GLY A 313 18.48 19.13 11.45
CA GLY A 313 18.05 20.53 11.44
C GLY A 313 17.78 21.10 10.04
N GLY A 314 17.95 20.26 9.00
CA GLY A 314 17.57 20.61 7.64
C GLY A 314 16.08 20.94 7.54
N LYS A 315 15.75 22.04 6.88
CA LYS A 315 14.40 22.59 6.76
C LYS A 315 14.13 23.09 5.35
N ALA A 316 12.84 23.13 5.01
CA ALA A 316 12.39 23.81 3.81
C ALA A 316 12.72 25.30 3.90
N ASP A 317 13.23 25.87 2.80
CA ASP A 317 13.38 27.32 2.63
C ASP A 317 12.02 28.00 2.82
N GLU A 318 12.04 29.20 3.37
CA GLU A 318 10.81 29.98 3.61
C GLU A 318 10.03 30.24 2.33
N LEU A 319 10.74 30.56 1.22
CA LEU A 319 10.15 30.75 -0.10
C LEU A 319 9.40 29.46 -0.54
N VAL A 320 10.06 28.31 -0.46
CA VAL A 320 9.48 27.02 -0.84
C VAL A 320 8.30 26.67 0.07
N GLY A 321 8.42 26.92 1.38
CA GLY A 321 7.32 26.76 2.33
C GLY A 321 6.07 27.59 2.00
N ARG A 322 6.26 28.80 1.42
CA ARG A 322 5.16 29.64 0.92
C ARG A 322 4.56 29.09 -0.38
N ILE A 323 5.39 28.63 -1.32
CA ILE A 323 4.93 28.02 -2.57
C ILE A 323 4.07 26.78 -2.27
N LEU A 324 4.49 25.93 -1.33
CA LEU A 324 3.76 24.70 -0.98
C LEU A 324 2.35 24.94 -0.41
N LYS A 325 2.04 26.14 0.06
CA LYS A 325 0.70 26.54 0.55
C LYS A 325 -0.22 27.06 -0.57
N ARG A 326 0.28 27.23 -1.79
CA ARG A 326 -0.53 27.68 -2.92
C ARG A 326 -1.45 26.57 -3.45
N PRO A 327 -2.54 26.93 -4.15
CA PRO A 327 -3.36 25.97 -4.87
C PRO A 327 -2.53 25.05 -5.79
N PRO A 328 -2.91 23.80 -6.01
CA PRO A 328 -2.09 22.80 -6.70
C PRO A 328 -1.52 23.25 -8.05
N ALA A 329 -2.33 23.86 -8.91
CA ALA A 329 -1.88 24.33 -10.22
C ALA A 329 -0.82 25.44 -10.11
N GLU A 330 -1.06 26.44 -9.27
CA GLU A 330 -0.11 27.52 -9.01
C GLU A 330 1.18 27.01 -8.35
N ARG A 331 1.02 26.08 -7.39
CA ARG A 331 2.14 25.43 -6.70
C ARG A 331 3.10 24.76 -7.66
N LEU A 332 2.63 23.86 -8.54
CA LEU A 332 3.50 23.17 -9.49
C LEU A 332 4.15 24.10 -10.49
N LYS A 333 3.41 25.12 -10.95
CA LYS A 333 3.98 26.16 -11.81
C LYS A 333 5.16 26.88 -11.13
N LEU A 334 4.96 27.38 -9.91
CA LEU A 334 5.99 28.10 -9.17
C LEU A 334 7.20 27.24 -8.82
N LEU A 335 7.00 25.96 -8.47
CA LEU A 335 8.09 25.02 -8.24
C LEU A 335 8.93 24.81 -9.50
N ARG A 336 8.26 24.67 -10.68
CA ARG A 336 8.94 24.46 -11.96
C ARG A 336 9.73 25.70 -12.43
N GLU A 337 9.19 26.90 -12.22
CA GLU A 337 9.77 28.16 -12.67
C GLU A 337 10.85 28.73 -11.72
N SER A 338 10.96 28.21 -10.52
CA SER A 338 11.91 28.68 -9.50
C SER A 338 13.32 28.16 -9.74
N ASP A 339 14.33 29.02 -9.52
CA ASP A 339 15.75 28.63 -9.53
C ASP A 339 16.21 28.03 -8.19
N ASN A 340 15.35 28.00 -7.16
CA ASN A 340 15.67 27.43 -5.85
C ASN A 340 15.85 25.91 -5.94
N PRO A 341 16.97 25.35 -5.46
CA PRO A 341 17.24 23.91 -5.55
C PRO A 341 16.17 23.01 -4.93
N GLN A 342 15.56 23.43 -3.79
CA GLN A 342 14.48 22.68 -3.16
C GLN A 342 13.20 22.72 -4.00
N ALA A 343 12.89 23.83 -4.65
CA ALA A 343 11.75 23.97 -5.55
C ALA A 343 11.95 23.10 -6.80
N GLN A 344 13.13 23.14 -7.41
CA GLN A 344 13.48 22.30 -8.55
C GLN A 344 13.43 20.81 -8.20
N PHE A 345 13.93 20.42 -7.03
CA PHE A 345 13.81 19.06 -6.50
C PHE A 345 12.34 18.63 -6.41
N LEU A 346 11.49 19.45 -5.81
CA LEU A 346 10.06 19.11 -5.64
C LEU A 346 9.35 18.97 -6.98
N TRP A 347 9.60 19.87 -7.93
CA TRP A 347 9.07 19.72 -9.30
C TRP A 347 9.55 18.41 -9.92
N SER A 348 10.83 18.10 -9.81
CA SER A 348 11.41 16.90 -10.41
C SER A 348 10.78 15.61 -9.87
N ILE A 349 10.56 15.48 -8.56
CA ILE A 349 9.91 14.29 -8.00
C ILE A 349 8.44 14.17 -8.37
N PHE A 350 7.69 15.27 -8.52
CA PHE A 350 6.33 15.24 -9.07
C PHE A 350 6.33 14.78 -10.52
N ARG A 351 7.15 15.40 -11.37
CA ARG A 351 7.35 15.03 -12.77
C ARG A 351 7.63 13.54 -12.92
N ASP A 352 8.60 13.03 -12.16
CA ASP A 352 9.07 11.65 -12.29
C ASP A 352 8.00 10.63 -11.90
N VAL A 353 7.24 10.90 -10.83
CA VAL A 353 6.12 10.03 -10.43
C VAL A 353 4.99 10.09 -11.46
N PHE A 354 4.63 11.28 -11.96
CA PHE A 354 3.60 11.43 -13.01
C PHE A 354 4.00 10.72 -14.30
N HIS A 355 5.26 10.86 -14.69
CA HIS A 355 5.83 10.16 -15.83
C HIS A 355 5.73 8.65 -15.67
N TYR A 356 6.17 8.11 -14.52
CA TYR A 356 6.17 6.69 -14.23
C TYR A 356 4.76 6.08 -14.27
N ILE A 357 3.80 6.69 -13.57
CA ILE A 357 2.43 6.17 -13.53
C ILE A 357 1.72 6.31 -14.89
N GLY A 358 2.02 7.36 -15.66
CA GLY A 358 1.52 7.53 -17.03
C GLY A 358 1.96 6.40 -17.94
N VAL A 359 3.26 6.06 -17.92
CA VAL A 359 3.85 4.98 -18.72
C VAL A 359 3.36 3.61 -18.26
N HIS A 360 3.22 3.38 -16.96
CA HIS A 360 2.99 2.06 -16.39
C HIS A 360 1.55 1.72 -16.03
N LEU A 361 0.59 2.64 -16.14
CA LEU A 361 -0.79 2.39 -15.72
C LEU A 361 -1.33 1.07 -16.27
N GLU A 362 -1.21 0.84 -17.59
CA GLU A 362 -1.77 -0.35 -18.22
C GLU A 362 -1.10 -1.66 -17.77
N SER A 363 0.21 -1.62 -17.49
CA SER A 363 0.95 -2.82 -17.09
C SER A 363 0.76 -3.20 -15.63
N VAL A 364 0.44 -2.21 -14.76
CA VAL A 364 0.45 -2.36 -13.29
C VAL A 364 -0.96 -2.51 -12.72
N ALA A 365 -1.94 -1.80 -13.28
CA ALA A 365 -3.30 -1.74 -12.76
C ALA A 365 -4.35 -1.81 -13.88
N ASP A 366 -5.60 -2.07 -13.53
CA ASP A 366 -6.70 -2.05 -14.48
C ASP A 366 -7.19 -0.63 -14.76
N ASN A 367 -7.07 0.26 -13.79
CA ASN A 367 -7.48 1.66 -13.92
C ASN A 367 -6.69 2.58 -12.96
N ALA A 368 -6.77 3.87 -13.18
CA ALA A 368 -6.02 4.89 -12.43
C ALA A 368 -6.35 4.92 -10.93
N ARG A 369 -7.60 4.63 -10.54
CA ARG A 369 -8.03 4.57 -9.14
C ARG A 369 -7.24 3.56 -8.34
N ASP A 370 -6.93 2.42 -8.92
CA ASP A 370 -6.22 1.34 -8.23
C ASP A 370 -4.81 1.78 -7.83
N ILE A 371 -4.11 2.55 -8.67
CA ILE A 371 -2.81 3.15 -8.31
C ILE A 371 -2.98 4.18 -7.19
N ASP A 372 -3.93 5.10 -7.32
CA ASP A 372 -4.12 6.15 -6.34
C ASP A 372 -4.50 5.62 -4.96
N LEU A 373 -5.44 4.68 -4.89
CA LEU A 373 -5.83 4.05 -3.63
C LEU A 373 -4.70 3.20 -3.03
N ALA A 374 -3.94 2.47 -3.86
CA ALA A 374 -2.79 1.70 -3.39
C ALA A 374 -1.74 2.61 -2.72
N ILE A 375 -1.46 3.77 -3.28
CA ILE A 375 -0.49 4.73 -2.70
C ILE A 375 -1.08 5.46 -1.49
N ARG A 376 -2.35 5.87 -1.54
CA ARG A 376 -3.01 6.49 -0.37
C ARG A 376 -3.03 5.55 0.84
N TRP A 377 -3.44 4.31 0.65
CA TRP A 377 -3.61 3.34 1.73
C TRP A 377 -2.34 2.57 2.11
N GLY A 378 -1.39 2.43 1.17
CA GLY A 378 -0.12 1.74 1.39
C GLY A 378 1.02 2.63 1.85
N PHE A 379 1.01 3.92 1.48
CA PHE A 379 2.06 4.88 1.82
C PHE A 379 1.56 6.08 2.65
N GLY A 380 0.26 6.12 2.97
CA GLY A 380 -0.31 7.18 3.80
C GLY A 380 -0.33 8.55 3.14
N TRP A 381 -0.50 8.61 1.81
CA TRP A 381 -0.67 9.87 1.10
C TRP A 381 -2.14 10.32 1.18
N ASN A 382 -2.36 11.62 1.33
CA ASN A 382 -3.71 12.18 1.33
C ASN A 382 -4.35 12.14 -0.07
N GLU A 383 -3.55 12.34 -1.11
CA GLU A 383 -3.92 12.27 -2.52
C GLU A 383 -3.03 11.24 -3.23
N GLY A 384 -3.61 10.45 -4.10
CA GLY A 384 -2.85 9.59 -5.00
C GLY A 384 -2.11 10.38 -6.08
N PRO A 385 -1.15 9.76 -6.77
CA PRO A 385 -0.35 10.49 -7.75
C PRO A 385 -1.14 10.98 -8.97
N PHE A 386 -2.13 10.25 -9.46
CA PHE A 386 -3.02 10.73 -10.52
C PHE A 386 -3.96 11.84 -10.03
N GLU A 387 -4.46 11.75 -8.78
CA GLU A 387 -5.23 12.81 -8.16
C GLU A 387 -4.43 14.12 -8.12
N GLY A 388 -3.19 14.04 -7.66
CA GLY A 388 -2.27 15.19 -7.60
C GLY A 388 -2.01 15.81 -8.96
N TRP A 389 -1.85 14.99 -10.00
CA TRP A 389 -1.69 15.43 -11.37
C TRP A 389 -2.97 16.15 -11.88
N GLN A 390 -4.12 15.49 -11.73
CA GLN A 390 -5.41 16.04 -12.19
C GLN A 390 -5.76 17.34 -11.48
N THR A 391 -5.57 17.40 -10.16
CA THR A 391 -5.86 18.60 -9.34
C THR A 391 -4.96 19.78 -9.71
N ALA A 392 -3.73 19.52 -10.15
CA ALA A 392 -2.80 20.54 -10.61
C ALA A 392 -3.03 21.00 -12.06
N GLY A 393 -3.99 20.39 -12.76
CA GLY A 393 -4.31 20.73 -14.15
C GLY A 393 -3.68 19.77 -15.15
N TRP A 394 -4.44 18.73 -15.49
CA TRP A 394 -3.99 17.58 -16.30
C TRP A 394 -3.20 17.96 -17.54
N THR A 395 -3.81 18.73 -18.44
CA THR A 395 -3.23 19.04 -19.77
C THR A 395 -1.94 19.85 -19.65
N GLN A 396 -1.91 20.85 -18.77
CA GLN A 396 -0.73 21.69 -18.62
C GLN A 396 0.43 20.93 -17.99
N VAL A 397 0.14 20.11 -16.97
CA VAL A 397 1.16 19.29 -16.31
C VAL A 397 1.70 18.23 -17.26
N ALA A 398 0.83 17.56 -18.04
CA ALA A 398 1.23 16.60 -19.08
C ALA A 398 2.23 17.22 -20.07
N LYS A 399 1.94 18.45 -20.52
CA LYS A 399 2.82 19.20 -21.42
C LYS A 399 4.18 19.49 -20.77
N TRP A 400 4.21 19.94 -19.53
CA TRP A 400 5.47 20.19 -18.81
C TRP A 400 6.30 18.95 -18.61
N VAL A 401 5.65 17.81 -18.27
CA VAL A 401 6.34 16.52 -18.13
C VAL A 401 6.96 16.11 -19.46
N GLN A 402 6.21 16.22 -20.58
CA GLN A 402 6.73 15.85 -21.90
C GLN A 402 7.88 16.78 -22.34
N GLU A 403 7.77 18.09 -22.11
CA GLU A 403 8.85 19.04 -22.35
C GLU A 403 10.15 18.66 -21.61
N ASP A 404 10.03 18.23 -20.36
CA ASP A 404 11.19 17.81 -19.56
C ASP A 404 11.75 16.46 -20.02
N ILE A 405 10.90 15.52 -20.51
CA ILE A 405 11.35 14.27 -21.16
C ILE A 405 12.16 14.61 -22.40
N ASP A 406 11.63 15.45 -23.29
CA ASP A 406 12.26 15.84 -24.54
C ASP A 406 13.58 16.61 -24.33
N ALA A 407 13.65 17.37 -23.23
CA ALA A 407 14.86 18.08 -22.81
C ALA A 407 15.88 17.20 -22.08
N GLY A 408 15.59 15.91 -21.87
CA GLY A 408 16.48 14.98 -21.17
C GLY A 408 16.62 15.24 -19.66
N LYS A 409 15.66 15.94 -19.04
CA LYS A 409 15.63 16.23 -17.60
C LYS A 409 14.97 15.13 -16.78
N ALA A 410 14.07 14.32 -17.40
CA ALA A 410 13.36 13.23 -16.76
C ALA A 410 14.26 12.01 -16.56
N LEU A 411 13.89 11.12 -15.64
CA LEU A 411 14.64 9.91 -15.30
C LEU A 411 14.57 8.82 -16.39
N SER A 412 13.65 8.95 -17.36
CA SER A 412 13.51 8.08 -18.51
C SER A 412 13.23 8.92 -19.77
N LYS A 413 13.56 8.36 -20.94
CA LYS A 413 13.28 8.96 -22.25
C LYS A 413 11.95 8.48 -22.85
N ALA A 414 11.23 7.57 -22.18
CA ALA A 414 9.96 7.07 -22.66
C ALA A 414 8.94 8.23 -22.77
N PRO A 415 8.27 8.43 -23.93
CA PRO A 415 7.26 9.45 -24.02
C PRO A 415 6.04 9.10 -23.17
N LEU A 416 5.28 10.08 -22.74
CA LEU A 416 3.97 9.84 -22.18
C LEU A 416 3.06 9.17 -23.22
N PRO A 417 2.19 8.22 -22.82
CA PRO A 417 1.27 7.55 -23.74
C PRO A 417 0.29 8.52 -24.42
N ALA A 418 -0.14 8.22 -25.63
CA ALA A 418 -1.06 9.04 -26.42
C ALA A 418 -2.36 9.37 -25.67
N TRP A 419 -2.90 8.42 -24.88
CA TRP A 419 -4.13 8.63 -24.11
C TRP A 419 -4.04 9.78 -23.09
N VAL A 420 -2.84 10.21 -22.73
CA VAL A 420 -2.62 11.37 -21.83
C VAL A 420 -3.02 12.68 -22.53
N PHE A 421 -2.81 12.78 -23.84
CA PHE A 421 -2.98 14.00 -24.63
C PHE A 421 -4.22 14.00 -25.51
N GLU A 422 -4.78 12.82 -25.78
CA GLU A 422 -5.83 12.63 -26.75
C GLU A 422 -7.00 11.81 -26.17
N GLY A 423 -8.20 12.03 -26.74
CA GLY A 423 -9.41 11.29 -26.42
C GLY A 423 -9.98 11.58 -25.04
N PRO A 424 -10.68 10.62 -24.42
CA PRO A 424 -11.55 10.88 -23.28
C PRO A 424 -10.87 11.54 -22.06
N VAL A 425 -9.61 11.20 -21.79
CA VAL A 425 -8.86 11.77 -20.65
C VAL A 425 -8.54 13.24 -20.90
N ALA A 426 -8.09 13.58 -22.11
CA ALA A 426 -7.83 14.96 -22.48
C ALA A 426 -9.12 15.80 -22.50
N ASP A 427 -10.20 15.24 -23.03
CA ASP A 427 -11.50 15.91 -23.13
C ASP A 427 -12.12 16.20 -21.76
N LYS A 428 -11.96 15.27 -20.79
CA LYS A 428 -12.44 15.43 -19.41
C LYS A 428 -11.46 16.16 -18.50
N GLY A 429 -10.21 16.36 -18.93
CA GLY A 429 -9.15 17.00 -18.15
C GLY A 429 -8.65 16.18 -16.97
N GLY A 430 -8.69 14.84 -17.08
CA GLY A 430 -8.18 13.94 -16.05
C GLY A 430 -8.65 12.50 -16.17
N VAL A 431 -8.13 11.66 -15.27
CA VAL A 431 -8.38 10.20 -15.24
C VAL A 431 -9.51 9.80 -14.30
N HIS A 432 -9.98 10.69 -13.43
CA HIS A 432 -11.10 10.45 -12.51
C HIS A 432 -12.27 11.38 -12.87
N THR A 433 -13.44 10.80 -13.02
CA THR A 433 -14.69 11.48 -13.34
C THR A 433 -15.84 10.93 -12.51
N ALA A 434 -17.00 11.55 -12.57
CA ALA A 434 -18.24 11.03 -11.98
C ALA A 434 -18.63 9.64 -12.53
N GLU A 435 -18.19 9.31 -13.74
CA GLU A 435 -18.47 8.02 -14.39
C GLU A 435 -17.54 6.90 -13.94
N GLY A 436 -16.35 7.25 -13.41
CA GLY A 436 -15.35 6.29 -12.97
C GLY A 436 -13.91 6.76 -13.21
N SER A 437 -12.99 5.82 -13.22
CA SER A 437 -11.56 6.07 -13.42
C SER A 437 -11.04 5.43 -14.72
N TRP A 438 -10.15 6.12 -15.39
CA TRP A 438 -9.62 5.73 -16.70
C TRP A 438 -8.93 4.37 -16.66
N SER A 439 -9.26 3.53 -17.63
CA SER A 439 -8.60 2.27 -17.95
C SER A 439 -8.05 2.31 -19.37
N PRO A 440 -6.74 2.28 -19.57
CA PRO A 440 -6.14 2.24 -20.90
C PRO A 440 -6.53 1.01 -21.70
N ALA A 441 -6.64 -0.15 -21.06
CA ALA A 441 -6.98 -1.42 -21.69
C ALA A 441 -8.39 -1.42 -22.28
N SER A 442 -9.38 -0.92 -21.56
CA SER A 442 -10.77 -0.82 -22.05
C SER A 442 -11.07 0.48 -22.78
N LYS A 443 -10.18 1.49 -22.69
CA LYS A 443 -10.34 2.84 -23.25
C LYS A 443 -11.63 3.53 -22.75
N THR A 444 -11.98 3.28 -21.50
CA THR A 444 -13.19 3.84 -20.85
C THR A 444 -12.91 4.24 -19.41
N PHE A 445 -13.82 5.04 -18.82
CA PHE A 445 -13.86 5.28 -17.39
C PHE A 445 -14.60 4.12 -16.71
N VAL A 446 -13.88 3.36 -15.89
CA VAL A 446 -14.41 2.19 -15.19
C VAL A 446 -15.05 2.62 -13.87
N PRO A 447 -16.33 2.33 -13.64
CA PRO A 447 -17.02 2.69 -12.40
C PRO A 447 -16.41 1.97 -11.20
N ARG A 448 -16.70 2.45 -9.99
CA ARG A 448 -16.34 1.73 -8.75
C ARG A 448 -17.07 0.40 -8.68
N SER A 449 -16.49 -0.55 -7.92
CA SER A 449 -17.10 -1.84 -7.64
C SER A 449 -18.53 -1.68 -7.11
N SER A 450 -19.46 -2.47 -7.68
CA SER A 450 -20.87 -2.57 -7.30
C SER A 450 -21.15 -3.72 -6.33
N LEU A 451 -20.13 -4.28 -5.68
CA LEU A 451 -20.32 -5.30 -4.66
C LEU A 451 -21.16 -4.75 -3.51
N ALA A 452 -22.14 -5.54 -3.04
CA ALA A 452 -23.08 -5.14 -2.00
C ALA A 452 -22.42 -4.66 -0.69
N VAL A 453 -21.20 -5.12 -0.40
CA VAL A 453 -20.42 -4.64 0.74
C VAL A 453 -20.21 -3.12 0.72
N TYR A 454 -20.17 -2.52 -0.47
CA TYR A 454 -19.97 -1.08 -0.63
C TYR A 454 -21.25 -0.26 -0.53
N ASP A 455 -22.41 -0.90 -0.65
CA ASP A 455 -23.70 -0.21 -0.47
C ASP A 455 -23.88 0.31 0.97
N LYS A 456 -23.19 -0.32 1.93
CA LYS A 456 -23.20 0.11 3.34
C LYS A 456 -22.20 1.25 3.62
N GLN A 457 -21.30 1.59 2.68
CA GLN A 457 -20.34 2.67 2.82
C GLN A 457 -20.90 3.97 2.25
N VAL A 458 -21.66 4.71 3.05
CA VAL A 458 -22.25 6.00 2.63
C VAL A 458 -21.17 6.99 2.19
N PHE A 459 -20.08 7.05 2.95
CA PHE A 459 -18.96 7.97 2.70
C PHE A 459 -17.70 7.22 2.25
N ARG A 460 -17.74 6.69 1.03
CA ARG A 460 -16.54 6.13 0.41
C ARG A 460 -15.51 7.23 0.24
N ALA A 461 -14.21 6.93 0.50
CA ALA A 461 -13.14 7.90 0.29
C ALA A 461 -13.20 8.43 -1.16
N PRO A 462 -13.52 9.72 -1.39
CA PRO A 462 -13.63 10.26 -2.73
C PRO A 462 -12.25 10.39 -3.37
N LEU A 463 -12.21 10.32 -4.71
CA LEU A 463 -11.08 10.71 -5.53
C LEU A 463 -11.37 12.06 -6.20
N ALA A 464 -10.33 12.79 -6.56
CA ALA A 464 -10.47 14.03 -7.30
C ALA A 464 -11.30 13.80 -8.58
N GLY A 465 -12.31 14.62 -8.81
CA GLY A 465 -13.22 14.50 -9.98
C GLY A 465 -14.39 13.54 -9.80
N GLU A 466 -14.44 12.74 -8.74
CA GLU A 466 -15.62 11.95 -8.39
C GLU A 466 -16.65 12.81 -7.63
N THR A 467 -17.93 12.51 -7.84
CA THR A 467 -19.00 13.04 -7.00
C THR A 467 -19.29 12.03 -5.87
N GLY A 468 -19.35 12.52 -4.64
CA GLY A 468 -19.66 11.69 -3.47
C GLY A 468 -20.67 12.38 -2.55
N ALA A 469 -21.25 11.62 -1.63
CA ALA A 469 -22.10 12.18 -0.58
C ALA A 469 -21.28 13.06 0.37
N ASP A 470 -21.73 14.29 0.59
CA ASP A 470 -21.11 15.20 1.56
C ASP A 470 -21.60 14.83 2.97
N PRO A 471 -20.70 14.40 3.88
CA PRO A 471 -21.07 14.05 5.26
C PRO A 471 -21.79 15.16 6.03
N LYS A 472 -21.65 16.41 5.58
CA LYS A 472 -22.27 17.57 6.25
C LYS A 472 -23.73 17.79 5.85
N THR A 473 -24.11 17.39 4.65
CA THR A 473 -25.42 17.69 4.05
C THR A 473 -26.25 16.45 3.70
N TYR A 474 -25.60 15.26 3.65
CA TYR A 474 -26.25 14.01 3.27
C TYR A 474 -27.30 13.55 4.29
N GLY A 475 -28.39 12.97 3.80
CA GLY A 475 -29.51 12.46 4.61
C GLY A 475 -30.41 13.54 5.23
N LYS A 476 -31.42 13.11 5.97
CA LYS A 476 -32.40 13.99 6.61
C LYS A 476 -31.93 14.40 8.01
N THR A 477 -31.56 15.67 8.19
CA THR A 477 -31.21 16.22 9.50
C THR A 477 -32.43 16.24 10.44
N LEU A 478 -32.31 15.61 11.61
CA LEU A 478 -33.27 15.65 12.67
C LEU A 478 -32.98 16.77 13.66
N PHE A 479 -31.71 16.94 13.98
CA PHE A 479 -31.23 17.90 14.97
C PHE A 479 -29.77 18.25 14.70
N GLU A 480 -29.41 19.52 14.85
CA GLU A 480 -28.03 19.99 14.63
C GLU A 480 -27.64 21.12 15.59
N THR A 481 -26.43 21.04 16.10
CA THR A 481 -25.76 22.06 16.91
C THR A 481 -24.39 22.38 16.33
N ASP A 482 -23.65 23.27 16.98
CA ASP A 482 -22.26 23.58 16.60
C ASP A 482 -21.32 22.36 16.73
N THR A 483 -21.66 21.41 17.60
CA THR A 483 -20.79 20.28 17.97
C THR A 483 -21.22 18.93 17.43
N LEU A 484 -22.50 18.77 17.06
CA LEU A 484 -23.01 17.50 16.52
C LEU A 484 -24.17 17.72 15.53
N ARG A 485 -24.39 16.72 14.67
CA ARG A 485 -25.56 16.58 13.80
C ARG A 485 -26.14 15.19 13.96
N ALA A 486 -27.42 15.08 14.27
CA ALA A 486 -28.20 13.85 14.24
C ALA A 486 -29.05 13.80 12.98
N TRP A 487 -28.97 12.70 12.21
CA TRP A 487 -29.62 12.60 10.93
C TRP A 487 -30.03 11.16 10.60
N LEU A 488 -30.94 10.98 9.68
CA LEU A 488 -31.37 9.70 9.14
C LEU A 488 -30.74 9.49 7.76
N ASP A 489 -30.29 8.27 7.49
CA ASP A 489 -29.98 7.84 6.15
C ASP A 489 -31.30 7.72 5.36
N ASP A 490 -31.43 8.41 4.24
CA ASP A 490 -32.63 8.43 3.41
C ASP A 490 -32.65 7.35 2.33
N ARG A 491 -31.70 6.43 2.35
CA ARG A 491 -31.73 5.26 1.47
C ARG A 491 -32.83 4.28 1.88
N PRO A 492 -33.50 3.62 0.92
CA PRO A 492 -34.56 2.65 1.23
C PRO A 492 -34.07 1.56 2.20
N GLY A 493 -34.80 1.38 3.30
CA GLY A 493 -34.51 0.37 4.33
C GLY A 493 -33.43 0.76 5.37
N GLU A 494 -32.95 2.00 5.36
CA GLU A 494 -31.98 2.52 6.33
C GLU A 494 -32.58 3.61 7.27
N ASP A 495 -33.84 3.94 7.12
CA ASP A 495 -34.55 5.00 7.85
C ASP A 495 -34.79 4.75 9.34
N ASP A 496 -34.52 3.52 9.82
CA ASP A 496 -34.63 3.16 11.24
C ASP A 496 -33.35 3.50 12.04
N VAL A 497 -32.28 3.97 11.39
CA VAL A 497 -30.98 4.23 12.03
C VAL A 497 -30.72 5.73 12.13
N VAL A 498 -30.64 6.25 13.35
CA VAL A 498 -30.15 7.63 13.60
C VAL A 498 -28.63 7.64 13.66
N ILE A 499 -28.02 8.44 12.79
CA ILE A 499 -26.58 8.62 12.73
C ILE A 499 -26.23 9.94 13.44
N VAL A 500 -25.29 9.89 14.38
CA VAL A 500 -24.78 11.06 15.09
C VAL A 500 -23.37 11.36 14.63
N SER A 501 -23.21 12.47 13.91
CA SER A 501 -21.93 12.98 13.44
C SER A 501 -21.40 14.04 14.39
N PHE A 502 -20.20 13.84 14.92
CA PHE A 502 -19.53 14.86 15.74
C PHE A 502 -18.84 15.87 14.83
N LYS A 503 -19.07 17.17 15.10
CA LYS A 503 -18.54 18.31 14.33
C LYS A 503 -17.33 18.98 15.00
N SER A 504 -17.01 18.59 16.24
CA SER A 504 -15.88 19.10 17.00
C SER A 504 -14.54 18.68 16.38
N LYS A 505 -13.48 19.44 16.68
CA LYS A 505 -12.13 19.13 16.24
C LYS A 505 -11.72 17.70 16.66
N LEU A 506 -11.30 16.89 15.70
CA LEU A 506 -10.94 15.48 15.90
C LEU A 506 -12.11 14.60 16.38
N ASN A 507 -13.34 15.01 16.12
CA ASN A 507 -14.56 14.31 16.55
C ASN A 507 -14.59 14.02 18.06
N THR A 508 -13.99 14.87 18.86
CA THR A 508 -13.96 14.71 20.32
C THR A 508 -15.28 15.14 20.95
N MET A 509 -15.74 14.38 21.94
CA MET A 509 -16.80 14.83 22.81
C MET A 509 -16.16 15.64 23.95
N GLY A 510 -16.55 16.91 24.09
CA GLY A 510 -16.23 17.70 25.25
C GLY A 510 -17.13 17.30 26.45
N ALA A 511 -16.65 17.58 27.66
CA ALA A 511 -17.43 17.39 28.86
C ALA A 511 -18.59 18.44 28.93
#